data_fa041338b28fbdc94dc86b2b4487e288
#
_entry.id   fa041338b28fbdc94dc86b2b4487e288
#
_cell.length_a   1.000
_cell.length_b   1.000
_cell.length_c   1.000
_cell.angle_alpha   90.00
_cell.angle_beta   90.00
_cell.angle_gamma   90.00
#
_symmetry.space_group_name_H-M   'P 1'
#
loop_
_entity.id
_entity.type
_entity.pdbx_description
1 polymer ?
#
loop_
_entity_poly.entity_id
_entity_poly.type
_entity_poly.pdbx_seq_one_letter_code
_entity_poly.pdbx_strand_id
1 'polypeptide(L)'
;ATHAVQSTYGYEYQGDNLLLARVNLLLTYAEHLQARWQRKPTKEELQPIATIISWNLWQMDGLRLSVPGGKPQPETEQLDLFSMFGAAEPQPPTVSCKVKNWRKGSHGTAQNFETIQEGSTSMKFDYVIGNPPYQISDGGASVSATPIYNRFIEAIKTTHPGAICLIIPAKWYSGGKGLDKFREEMLGDRHISTLVDYSNSLDVFPNVDVAGGVCYFVWKEAYNGKCKYTNYRNGKATTVYRDLNEFQTFIRYPVASEIVKKVKEDGEL
;
A
#
# COMPACT_ATOMS: atom_id res chain seq x y z
N ALA A 1 -19.08 16.69 -3.06
CA ALA A 1 -19.13 15.24 -3.27
C ALA A 1 -18.33 14.82 -4.53
N THR A 2 -18.59 15.39 -5.72
CA THR A 2 -17.93 15.01 -6.99
C THR A 2 -16.40 15.13 -6.90
N HIS A 3 -15.85 16.24 -6.36
CA HIS A 3 -14.41 16.42 -6.18
C HIS A 3 -13.78 15.35 -5.26
N ALA A 4 -14.50 14.88 -4.23
CA ALA A 4 -14.01 13.80 -3.39
C ALA A 4 -13.82 12.51 -4.22
N VAL A 5 -14.78 12.17 -5.08
CA VAL A 5 -14.66 11.00 -5.97
C VAL A 5 -13.55 11.19 -7.00
N GLN A 6 -13.41 12.40 -7.58
CA GLN A 6 -12.34 12.72 -8.54
C GLN A 6 -10.93 12.64 -7.94
N SER A 7 -10.77 12.82 -6.64
CA SER A 7 -9.50 12.77 -5.92
C SER A 7 -9.24 11.44 -5.19
N THR A 8 -10.14 10.46 -5.33
CA THR A 8 -9.99 9.12 -4.74
C THR A 8 -9.67 8.11 -5.83
N TYR A 9 -8.52 7.46 -5.71
CA TYR A 9 -8.04 6.45 -6.65
C TYR A 9 -7.88 5.12 -5.92
N GLY A 10 -8.16 4.01 -6.59
CA GLY A 10 -8.01 2.67 -6.04
C GLY A 10 -7.49 1.69 -7.07
N TYR A 11 -6.61 0.81 -6.63
CA TYR A 11 -6.00 -0.21 -7.46
C TYR A 11 -6.13 -1.56 -6.77
N GLU A 12 -6.79 -2.50 -7.42
CA GLU A 12 -7.11 -3.82 -6.90
C GLU A 12 -6.68 -4.89 -7.93
N TYR A 13 -6.07 -5.96 -7.45
CA TYR A 13 -5.63 -7.05 -8.32
C TYR A 13 -6.80 -7.93 -8.77
N GLN A 14 -7.77 -8.20 -7.88
CA GLN A 14 -8.90 -9.08 -8.15
C GLN A 14 -10.09 -8.30 -8.73
N GLY A 15 -10.61 -8.78 -9.86
CA GLY A 15 -11.68 -8.08 -10.59
C GLY A 15 -13.02 -8.04 -9.87
N ASP A 16 -13.37 -9.06 -9.09
CA ASP A 16 -14.59 -9.10 -8.27
C ASP A 16 -14.51 -8.12 -7.10
N ASN A 17 -13.39 -8.04 -6.40
CA ASN A 17 -13.16 -7.02 -5.37
C ASN A 17 -13.23 -5.61 -5.95
N LEU A 18 -12.66 -5.40 -7.14
CA LEU A 18 -12.76 -4.12 -7.86
C LEU A 18 -14.21 -3.75 -8.16
N LEU A 19 -15.02 -4.72 -8.61
CA LEU A 19 -16.44 -4.49 -8.88
C LEU A 19 -17.17 -4.06 -7.59
N LEU A 20 -16.95 -4.78 -6.49
CA LEU A 20 -17.52 -4.44 -5.18
C LEU A 20 -17.11 -3.04 -4.73
N ALA A 21 -15.83 -2.68 -4.88
CA ALA A 21 -15.34 -1.36 -4.54
C ALA A 21 -16.01 -0.25 -5.35
N ARG A 22 -16.18 -0.46 -6.66
CA ARG A 22 -16.90 0.48 -7.56
C ARG A 22 -18.36 0.66 -7.15
N VAL A 23 -19.06 -0.45 -6.88
CA VAL A 23 -20.47 -0.43 -6.46
C VAL A 23 -20.61 0.28 -5.12
N ASN A 24 -19.80 -0.08 -4.13
CA ASN A 24 -19.85 0.54 -2.80
C ASN A 24 -19.59 2.06 -2.86
N LEU A 25 -18.62 2.50 -3.64
CA LEU A 25 -18.34 3.93 -3.79
C LEU A 25 -19.51 4.68 -4.47
N LEU A 26 -20.13 4.06 -5.50
CA LEU A 26 -21.31 4.65 -6.15
C LEU A 26 -22.51 4.72 -5.21
N LEU A 27 -22.76 3.67 -4.42
CA LEU A 27 -23.84 3.64 -3.42
C LEU A 27 -23.61 4.69 -2.32
N THR A 28 -22.39 4.78 -1.77
CA THR A 28 -22.02 5.80 -0.79
C THR A 28 -22.25 7.21 -1.32
N TYR A 29 -21.92 7.45 -2.59
CA TYR A 29 -22.20 8.74 -3.25
C TYR A 29 -23.70 8.99 -3.38
N ALA A 30 -24.49 8.00 -3.80
CA ALA A 30 -25.93 8.08 -3.96
C ALA A 30 -26.63 8.35 -2.61
N GLU A 31 -26.23 7.65 -1.54
CA GLU A 31 -26.73 7.85 -0.19
C GLU A 31 -26.43 9.27 0.33
N HIS A 32 -25.22 9.78 0.08
CA HIS A 32 -24.85 11.14 0.42
C HIS A 32 -25.74 12.19 -0.30
N LEU A 33 -26.02 11.98 -1.59
CA LEU A 33 -26.93 12.86 -2.34
C LEU A 33 -28.37 12.75 -1.84
N GLN A 34 -28.85 11.53 -1.56
CA GLN A 34 -30.19 11.30 -1.03
C GLN A 34 -30.38 12.01 0.32
N ALA A 35 -29.39 11.91 1.21
CA ALA A 35 -29.44 12.60 2.51
C ALA A 35 -29.48 14.12 2.34
N ARG A 36 -28.76 14.68 1.38
CA ARG A 36 -28.69 16.12 1.12
C ARG A 36 -29.91 16.66 0.39
N TRP A 37 -30.44 15.92 -0.58
CA TRP A 37 -31.55 16.36 -1.44
C TRP A 37 -32.92 15.92 -0.96
N GLN A 38 -32.96 15.04 0.05
CA GLN A 38 -34.20 14.42 0.58
C GLN A 38 -34.99 13.65 -0.52
N ARG A 39 -34.30 13.22 -1.58
CA ARG A 39 -34.82 12.34 -2.64
C ARG A 39 -33.72 11.43 -3.18
N LYS A 40 -34.09 10.32 -3.78
CA LYS A 40 -33.13 9.44 -4.47
C LYS A 40 -32.58 10.16 -5.73
N PRO A 41 -31.28 10.06 -6.01
CA PRO A 41 -30.72 10.52 -7.28
C PRO A 41 -31.22 9.69 -8.44
N THR A 42 -31.35 10.30 -9.61
CA THR A 42 -31.73 9.58 -10.82
C THR A 42 -30.53 8.89 -11.48
N LYS A 43 -30.80 8.02 -12.47
CA LYS A 43 -29.73 7.33 -13.20
C LYS A 43 -28.82 8.33 -13.95
N GLU A 44 -29.42 9.34 -14.53
CA GLU A 44 -28.73 10.41 -15.28
C GLU A 44 -27.79 11.22 -14.37
N GLU A 45 -28.19 11.46 -13.13
CA GLU A 45 -27.39 12.15 -12.13
C GLU A 45 -26.21 11.29 -11.62
N LEU A 46 -26.35 9.96 -11.63
CA LEU A 46 -25.30 9.02 -11.21
C LEU A 46 -24.34 8.64 -12.35
N GLN A 47 -24.75 8.72 -13.61
CA GLN A 47 -23.95 8.30 -14.76
C GLN A 47 -22.57 9.00 -14.83
N PRO A 48 -22.44 10.33 -14.64
CA PRO A 48 -21.13 10.99 -14.63
C PRO A 48 -20.21 10.48 -13.52
N ILE A 49 -20.79 10.16 -12.36
CA ILE A 49 -20.04 9.65 -11.21
C ILE A 49 -19.58 8.22 -11.45
N ALA A 50 -20.43 7.37 -12.02
CA ALA A 50 -20.05 6.02 -12.42
C ALA A 50 -18.87 6.05 -13.43
N THR A 51 -18.85 7.02 -14.34
CA THR A 51 -17.75 7.25 -15.26
C THR A 51 -16.47 7.65 -14.53
N ILE A 52 -16.53 8.57 -13.57
CA ILE A 52 -15.36 8.95 -12.76
C ILE A 52 -14.83 7.74 -11.99
N ILE A 53 -15.71 6.99 -11.30
CA ILE A 53 -15.35 5.80 -10.56
C ILE A 53 -14.67 4.76 -11.45
N SER A 54 -15.17 4.52 -12.67
CA SER A 54 -14.59 3.56 -13.62
C SER A 54 -13.17 3.94 -14.05
N TRP A 55 -12.86 5.23 -14.08
CA TRP A 55 -11.52 5.75 -14.38
C TRP A 55 -10.59 5.77 -13.18
N ASN A 56 -11.12 5.88 -11.97
CA ASN A 56 -10.31 6.03 -10.77
C ASN A 56 -10.02 4.70 -10.06
N LEU A 57 -10.89 3.69 -10.27
CA LEU A 57 -10.69 2.36 -9.69
C LEU A 57 -10.32 1.39 -10.81
N TRP A 58 -9.08 0.89 -10.79
CA TRP A 58 -8.52 0.02 -11.81
C TRP A 58 -8.12 -1.34 -11.28
N GLN A 59 -8.22 -2.36 -12.16
CA GLN A 59 -7.56 -3.63 -11.91
C GLN A 59 -6.09 -3.48 -12.26
N MET A 60 -5.20 -3.72 -11.28
CA MET A 60 -3.77 -3.50 -11.46
C MET A 60 -2.95 -4.52 -10.67
N ASP A 61 -1.93 -5.08 -11.34
CA ASP A 61 -0.79 -5.67 -10.67
C ASP A 61 0.09 -4.51 -10.15
N GLY A 62 0.05 -4.27 -8.85
CA GLY A 62 0.74 -3.12 -8.25
C GLY A 62 2.26 -3.18 -8.27
N LEU A 63 2.86 -4.34 -8.58
CA LEU A 63 4.31 -4.48 -8.76
C LEU A 63 4.75 -4.31 -10.21
N ARG A 64 3.86 -4.64 -11.16
CA ARG A 64 4.12 -4.53 -12.61
C ARG A 64 3.48 -3.29 -13.23
N LEU A 65 2.61 -2.59 -12.50
CA LEU A 65 1.81 -1.44 -12.93
C LEU A 65 0.97 -1.72 -14.18
N SER A 66 0.59 -2.96 -14.36
CA SER A 66 -0.09 -3.47 -15.54
C SER A 66 -1.45 -4.09 -15.21
N VAL A 67 -2.32 -4.19 -16.22
CA VAL A 67 -3.62 -4.84 -16.09
C VAL A 67 -3.44 -6.36 -16.08
N PRO A 68 -3.82 -7.07 -15.01
CA PRO A 68 -3.73 -8.53 -14.96
C PRO A 68 -4.51 -9.19 -16.11
N GLY A 69 -3.86 -10.12 -16.85
CA GLY A 69 -4.48 -10.82 -17.96
C GLY A 69 -4.82 -9.96 -19.18
N GLY A 70 -4.38 -8.72 -19.21
CA GLY A 70 -4.54 -7.84 -20.37
C GLY A 70 -3.80 -8.42 -21.58
N LYS A 71 -4.52 -8.62 -22.70
CA LYS A 71 -3.87 -8.98 -23.96
C LYS A 71 -3.32 -7.68 -24.57
N PRO A 72 -2.03 -7.64 -24.95
CA PRO A 72 -1.49 -6.49 -25.66
C PRO A 72 -2.23 -6.33 -26.99
N GLN A 73 -2.50 -5.08 -27.35
CA GLN A 73 -2.82 -4.80 -28.76
C GLN A 73 -1.54 -5.08 -29.56
N PRO A 74 -1.65 -5.68 -30.77
CA PRO A 74 -0.51 -5.93 -31.60
C PRO A 74 0.10 -4.59 -32.03
N GLU A 75 1.09 -4.12 -31.28
CA GLU A 75 2.06 -3.19 -31.83
C GLU A 75 2.97 -4.01 -32.74
N THR A 76 3.16 -3.53 -33.95
CA THR A 76 3.99 -4.09 -35.01
C THR A 76 5.21 -4.77 -34.44
N GLU A 77 5.35 -6.08 -34.73
CA GLU A 77 6.50 -6.91 -34.39
C GLU A 77 7.81 -6.25 -34.84
N GLN A 78 8.46 -5.53 -33.95
CA GLN A 78 9.88 -5.30 -34.07
C GLN A 78 10.56 -6.56 -33.54
N LEU A 79 10.99 -7.41 -34.45
CA LEU A 79 11.83 -8.57 -34.17
C LEU A 79 13.10 -8.08 -33.48
N ASP A 80 13.13 -8.25 -32.14
CA ASP A 80 14.31 -7.96 -31.36
C ASP A 80 15.35 -9.06 -31.58
N LEU A 81 16.42 -8.70 -32.26
CA LEU A 81 17.54 -9.59 -32.58
C LEU A 81 18.23 -10.18 -31.31
N PHE A 82 18.00 -9.58 -30.13
CA PHE A 82 18.56 -10.01 -28.85
C PHE A 82 17.89 -11.26 -28.26
N SER A 83 16.66 -11.58 -28.64
CA SER A 83 15.96 -12.79 -28.19
C SER A 83 16.57 -14.09 -28.73
N MET A 84 17.41 -14.04 -29.73
CA MET A 84 18.09 -15.22 -30.30
C MET A 84 19.32 -15.68 -29.52
N PHE A 85 19.80 -14.92 -28.53
CA PHE A 85 21.03 -15.23 -27.79
C PHE A 85 20.82 -15.57 -26.29
N GLY A 86 19.72 -16.23 -25.95
CA GLY A 86 19.57 -16.88 -24.62
C GLY A 86 19.45 -15.95 -23.42
N ALA A 87 18.97 -14.74 -23.60
CA ALA A 87 18.54 -13.87 -22.52
C ALA A 87 17.10 -14.25 -22.07
N ALA A 88 16.82 -14.09 -20.80
CA ALA A 88 15.59 -14.44 -20.08
C ALA A 88 14.31 -14.43 -20.95
N GLU A 89 13.43 -15.43 -20.76
CA GLU A 89 12.17 -15.54 -21.49
C GLU A 89 11.50 -14.17 -21.63
N PRO A 90 11.13 -13.74 -22.86
CA PRO A 90 10.45 -12.48 -23.06
C PRO A 90 9.16 -12.49 -22.25
N GLN A 91 9.06 -11.61 -21.27
CA GLN A 91 7.82 -11.45 -20.51
C GLN A 91 6.70 -11.03 -21.50
N PRO A 92 5.50 -11.64 -21.41
CA PRO A 92 4.41 -11.29 -22.31
C PRO A 92 4.16 -9.77 -22.20
N PRO A 93 3.96 -9.10 -23.34
CA PRO A 93 3.73 -7.66 -23.36
C PRO A 93 2.52 -7.33 -22.47
N THR A 94 2.69 -6.40 -21.56
CA THR A 94 1.71 -6.04 -20.53
C THR A 94 1.00 -4.75 -20.91
N VAL A 95 -0.30 -4.66 -20.62
CA VAL A 95 -1.07 -3.42 -20.81
C VAL A 95 -0.84 -2.54 -19.59
N SER A 96 -0.18 -1.38 -19.78
CA SER A 96 0.05 -0.42 -18.69
C SER A 96 -1.27 0.13 -18.13
N CYS A 97 -1.35 0.20 -16.80
CA CYS A 97 -2.46 0.87 -16.12
C CYS A 97 -2.42 2.37 -16.35
N LYS A 98 -3.60 2.96 -16.38
CA LYS A 98 -3.75 4.41 -16.56
C LYS A 98 -4.29 5.06 -15.30
N VAL A 99 -3.98 6.35 -15.15
CA VAL A 99 -4.54 7.23 -14.14
C VAL A 99 -5.07 8.48 -14.83
N LYS A 100 -6.17 9.02 -14.32
CA LYS A 100 -6.79 10.19 -14.92
C LYS A 100 -6.66 11.40 -13.99
N ASN A 101 -6.01 12.45 -14.47
CA ASN A 101 -5.89 13.71 -13.75
C ASN A 101 -7.11 14.60 -14.05
N TRP A 102 -8.05 14.66 -13.12
CA TRP A 102 -9.28 15.43 -13.25
C TRP A 102 -9.10 16.94 -13.11
N ARG A 103 -7.92 17.39 -12.68
CA ARG A 103 -7.59 18.84 -12.59
C ARG A 103 -7.15 19.43 -13.93
N LYS A 104 -6.92 18.59 -14.95
CA LYS A 104 -6.47 19.02 -16.28
C LYS A 104 -7.58 18.82 -17.31
N GLY A 105 -8.08 19.94 -17.88
CA GLY A 105 -9.12 19.95 -18.91
C GLY A 105 -10.52 19.63 -18.36
N SER A 106 -11.54 19.87 -19.18
CA SER A 106 -12.97 19.70 -18.81
C SER A 106 -13.37 18.26 -18.50
N HIS A 107 -12.67 17.29 -19.09
CA HIS A 107 -12.95 15.84 -18.95
C HIS A 107 -11.79 15.07 -18.27
N GLY A 108 -10.80 15.78 -17.74
CA GLY A 108 -9.58 15.19 -17.20
C GLY A 108 -8.66 14.62 -18.30
N THR A 109 -7.38 14.45 -17.99
CA THR A 109 -6.37 13.89 -18.91
C THR A 109 -5.87 12.54 -18.39
N ALA A 110 -5.95 11.52 -19.23
CA ALA A 110 -5.45 10.18 -18.92
C ALA A 110 -3.94 10.10 -19.24
N GLN A 111 -3.19 9.44 -18.37
CA GLN A 111 -1.75 9.16 -18.53
C GLN A 111 -1.43 7.77 -17.99
N ASN A 112 -0.29 7.20 -18.35
CA ASN A 112 0.17 5.94 -17.78
C ASN A 112 0.52 6.11 -16.30
N PHE A 113 0.22 5.11 -15.47
CA PHE A 113 0.50 5.16 -14.04
C PHE A 113 2.01 5.31 -13.77
N GLU A 114 2.85 4.67 -14.56
CA GLU A 114 4.33 4.72 -14.49
C GLU A 114 4.86 6.16 -14.45
N THR A 115 4.22 7.09 -15.19
CA THR A 115 4.64 8.50 -15.22
C THR A 115 4.60 9.20 -13.86
N ILE A 116 3.81 8.66 -12.90
CA ILE A 116 3.79 9.17 -11.53
C ILE A 116 5.05 8.75 -10.78
N GLN A 117 5.47 7.49 -10.93
CA GLN A 117 6.70 6.98 -10.30
C GLN A 117 7.96 7.62 -10.86
N GLU A 118 7.99 7.87 -12.17
CA GLU A 118 9.11 8.55 -12.84
C GLU A 118 9.21 10.03 -12.51
N GLY A 119 8.21 10.61 -11.82
CA GLY A 119 8.14 12.05 -11.54
C GLY A 119 7.96 12.91 -12.79
N SER A 120 7.62 12.29 -13.93
CA SER A 120 7.44 12.98 -15.23
C SER A 120 6.09 13.72 -15.35
N THR A 121 5.26 13.68 -14.30
CA THR A 121 3.96 14.36 -14.24
C THR A 121 3.84 15.25 -13.01
N SER A 122 3.00 16.28 -13.11
CA SER A 122 2.62 17.11 -11.95
C SER A 122 1.58 16.47 -11.03
N MET A 123 1.09 15.26 -11.37
CA MET A 123 0.13 14.52 -10.54
C MET A 123 0.87 13.84 -9.39
N LYS A 124 0.40 14.07 -8.17
CA LYS A 124 0.88 13.41 -6.95
C LYS A 124 -0.29 12.92 -6.14
N PHE A 125 -0.07 11.89 -5.35
CA PHE A 125 -1.00 11.46 -4.31
C PHE A 125 -0.64 12.16 -2.99
N ASP A 126 -1.62 12.81 -2.37
CA ASP A 126 -1.41 13.41 -1.04
C ASP A 126 -1.32 12.31 0.03
N TYR A 127 -2.14 11.27 -0.10
CA TYR A 127 -2.23 10.16 0.85
C TYR A 127 -2.34 8.84 0.11
N VAL A 128 -1.61 7.83 0.58
CA VAL A 128 -1.75 6.43 0.17
C VAL A 128 -2.12 5.60 1.40
N ILE A 129 -3.24 4.90 1.32
CA ILE A 129 -3.72 4.01 2.40
C ILE A 129 -3.97 2.62 1.82
N GLY A 130 -3.72 1.57 2.57
CA GLY A 130 -3.99 0.23 2.09
C GLY A 130 -3.56 -0.90 3.00
N ASN A 131 -3.89 -2.10 2.53
CA ASN A 131 -3.46 -3.37 3.06
C ASN A 131 -2.84 -4.17 1.89
N PRO A 132 -1.52 -4.06 1.65
CA PRO A 132 -0.89 -4.72 0.52
C PRO A 132 -0.89 -6.24 0.72
N PRO A 133 -0.78 -7.05 -0.36
CA PRO A 133 -0.62 -8.48 -0.25
C PRO A 133 0.60 -8.84 0.61
N TYR A 134 0.45 -9.80 1.54
CA TYR A 134 1.50 -10.10 2.50
C TYR A 134 2.60 -11.00 1.93
N GLN A 135 2.21 -11.96 1.10
CA GLN A 135 3.11 -12.98 0.57
C GLN A 135 2.58 -13.57 -0.74
N ILE A 136 3.49 -14.13 -1.53
CA ILE A 136 3.16 -14.98 -2.68
C ILE A 136 3.40 -16.42 -2.26
N SER A 137 2.45 -17.30 -2.62
CA SER A 137 2.62 -18.76 -2.53
C SER A 137 3.15 -19.27 -3.87
N ASP A 138 4.34 -19.87 -3.86
CA ASP A 138 5.00 -20.40 -5.08
C ASP A 138 4.42 -21.76 -5.55
N GLY A 139 3.21 -22.11 -5.15
CA GLY A 139 2.44 -23.23 -5.72
C GLY A 139 2.95 -24.65 -5.44
N GLY A 140 4.00 -24.82 -4.64
CA GLY A 140 4.58 -26.13 -4.27
C GLY A 140 4.26 -26.55 -2.84
N ALA A 141 4.05 -27.84 -2.61
CA ALA A 141 3.66 -28.42 -1.32
C ALA A 141 4.67 -28.23 -0.15
N SER A 142 5.84 -27.64 -0.39
CA SER A 142 6.88 -27.40 0.62
C SER A 142 7.54 -26.02 0.55
N VAL A 143 6.99 -25.08 -0.24
CA VAL A 143 7.65 -23.80 -0.48
C VAL A 143 7.22 -22.77 0.54
N SER A 144 8.20 -22.20 1.23
CA SER A 144 8.06 -21.12 2.18
C SER A 144 7.56 -19.87 1.47
N ALA A 145 6.34 -19.44 1.80
CA ALA A 145 5.77 -18.20 1.25
C ALA A 145 6.73 -17.00 1.39
N THR A 146 7.00 -16.32 0.28
CA THR A 146 7.92 -15.18 0.22
C THR A 146 7.17 -13.88 0.50
N PRO A 147 7.63 -13.05 1.45
CA PRO A 147 7.04 -11.74 1.70
C PRO A 147 7.14 -10.84 0.46
N ILE A 148 6.07 -10.08 0.17
CA ILE A 148 6.06 -9.12 -0.94
C ILE A 148 5.60 -7.72 -0.54
N TYR A 149 5.04 -7.54 0.65
CA TYR A 149 4.57 -6.23 1.12
C TYR A 149 5.67 -5.16 1.17
N ASN A 150 6.94 -5.56 1.40
CA ASN A 150 8.09 -4.67 1.34
C ASN A 150 8.24 -4.03 -0.06
N ARG A 151 8.09 -4.82 -1.14
CA ARG A 151 8.14 -4.32 -2.53
C ARG A 151 7.01 -3.32 -2.82
N PHE A 152 5.81 -3.55 -2.26
CA PHE A 152 4.71 -2.60 -2.38
C PHE A 152 5.03 -1.27 -1.69
N ILE A 153 5.65 -1.30 -0.51
CA ILE A 153 6.06 -0.09 0.21
C ILE A 153 7.11 0.69 -0.59
N GLU A 154 8.11 0.01 -1.13
CA GLU A 154 9.11 0.60 -2.02
C GLU A 154 8.44 1.25 -3.24
N ALA A 155 7.57 0.52 -3.96
CA ALA A 155 6.85 1.02 -5.11
C ALA A 155 5.94 2.23 -4.79
N ILE A 156 5.28 2.23 -3.61
CA ILE A 156 4.47 3.37 -3.16
C ILE A 156 5.36 4.59 -2.87
N LYS A 157 6.51 4.41 -2.22
CA LYS A 157 7.44 5.51 -1.93
C LYS A 157 7.96 6.19 -3.21
N THR A 158 8.11 5.45 -4.33
CA THR A 158 8.52 6.05 -5.62
C THR A 158 7.46 6.97 -6.23
N THR A 159 6.21 6.93 -5.78
CA THR A 159 5.17 7.88 -6.20
C THR A 159 5.22 9.21 -5.43
N HIS A 160 6.17 9.37 -4.51
CA HIS A 160 6.39 10.57 -3.70
C HIS A 160 5.12 11.11 -3.02
N PRO A 161 4.37 10.28 -2.26
CA PRO A 161 3.15 10.72 -1.60
C PRO A 161 3.48 11.60 -0.39
N GLY A 162 2.55 12.50 -0.03
CA GLY A 162 2.70 13.31 1.18
C GLY A 162 2.62 12.47 2.47
N ALA A 163 1.81 11.41 2.48
CA ALA A 163 1.76 10.46 3.57
C ALA A 163 1.34 9.05 3.11
N ILE A 164 1.82 8.03 3.84
CA ILE A 164 1.51 6.62 3.64
C ILE A 164 0.95 6.06 4.95
N CYS A 165 -0.17 5.34 4.89
CA CYS A 165 -0.71 4.56 6.01
C CYS A 165 -1.02 3.14 5.54
N LEU A 166 -0.21 2.18 5.94
CA LEU A 166 -0.36 0.78 5.53
C LEU A 166 -0.39 -0.14 6.74
N ILE A 167 -1.21 -1.20 6.63
CA ILE A 167 -1.20 -2.32 7.57
C ILE A 167 -0.45 -3.49 6.95
N ILE A 168 0.52 -4.04 7.69
CA ILE A 168 1.42 -5.11 7.22
C ILE A 168 1.68 -6.13 8.34
N PRO A 169 2.16 -7.35 8.02
CA PRO A 169 2.63 -8.30 9.04
C PRO A 169 3.76 -7.69 9.87
N ALA A 170 3.74 -7.89 11.19
CA ALA A 170 4.78 -7.39 12.09
C ALA A 170 6.07 -8.24 12.09
N LYS A 171 6.11 -9.31 11.31
CA LYS A 171 7.24 -10.25 11.24
C LYS A 171 8.56 -9.60 10.80
N TRP A 172 8.52 -8.50 10.07
CA TRP A 172 9.72 -7.77 9.65
C TRP A 172 10.56 -7.25 10.82
N TYR A 173 10.01 -7.09 12.02
CA TYR A 173 10.76 -6.67 13.20
C TYR A 173 11.96 -7.57 13.52
N SER A 174 11.82 -8.88 13.29
CA SER A 174 12.87 -9.86 13.51
C SER A 174 13.78 -10.07 12.30
N GLY A 175 13.42 -9.55 11.13
CA GLY A 175 14.13 -9.81 9.88
C GLY A 175 13.99 -11.25 9.38
N GLY A 176 14.94 -11.69 8.57
CA GLY A 176 14.94 -13.00 7.93
C GLY A 176 14.03 -13.09 6.70
N LYS A 177 14.12 -14.16 5.93
CA LYS A 177 13.37 -14.38 4.67
C LYS A 177 13.48 -13.21 3.67
N GLY A 178 14.64 -12.56 3.59
CA GLY A 178 14.89 -11.42 2.69
C GLY A 178 14.36 -10.08 3.22
N LEU A 179 13.95 -10.00 4.48
CA LEU A 179 13.43 -8.75 5.09
C LEU A 179 14.49 -7.97 5.89
N ASP A 180 15.74 -8.42 5.95
CA ASP A 180 16.77 -7.77 6.78
C ASP A 180 17.04 -6.33 6.32
N LYS A 181 17.25 -6.11 5.02
CA LYS A 181 17.42 -4.78 4.45
C LYS A 181 16.17 -3.91 4.69
N PHE A 182 15.00 -4.45 4.42
CA PHE A 182 13.74 -3.76 4.67
C PHE A 182 13.57 -3.35 6.15
N ARG A 183 13.94 -4.24 7.07
CA ARG A 183 13.94 -3.94 8.51
C ARG A 183 14.86 -2.76 8.84
N GLU A 184 16.09 -2.78 8.34
CA GLU A 184 17.07 -1.71 8.57
C GLU A 184 16.55 -0.37 8.04
N GLU A 185 16.01 -0.34 6.83
CA GLU A 185 15.41 0.84 6.22
C GLU A 185 14.22 1.36 7.02
N MET A 186 13.29 0.49 7.43
CA MET A 186 12.11 0.90 8.19
C MET A 186 12.48 1.38 9.60
N LEU A 187 13.43 0.74 10.28
CA LEU A 187 13.86 1.16 11.62
C LEU A 187 14.65 2.47 11.57
N GLY A 188 15.42 2.71 10.51
CA GLY A 188 16.17 3.95 10.29
C GLY A 188 15.36 5.13 9.78
N ASP A 189 14.12 4.87 9.30
CA ASP A 189 13.31 5.89 8.63
C ASP A 189 12.60 6.82 9.63
N ARG A 190 13.14 8.02 9.80
CA ARG A 190 12.61 9.04 10.71
C ARG A 190 11.33 9.72 10.22
N HIS A 191 10.86 9.41 9.01
CA HIS A 191 9.58 9.87 8.48
C HIS A 191 8.40 9.04 9.03
N ILE A 192 8.66 7.90 9.70
CA ILE A 192 7.62 7.12 10.37
C ILE A 192 7.18 7.85 11.64
N SER A 193 6.09 8.60 11.51
CA SER A 193 5.53 9.39 12.62
C SER A 193 4.77 8.56 13.65
N THR A 194 4.20 7.43 13.20
CA THR A 194 3.39 6.53 14.04
C THR A 194 3.61 5.09 13.62
N LEU A 195 3.76 4.21 14.60
CA LEU A 195 3.79 2.76 14.41
C LEU A 195 2.91 2.13 15.49
N VAL A 196 1.87 1.43 15.08
CA VAL A 196 0.96 0.73 15.99
C VAL A 196 1.06 -0.76 15.74
N ASP A 197 1.36 -1.48 16.79
CA ASP A 197 1.72 -2.89 16.77
C ASP A 197 0.70 -3.73 17.55
N TYR A 198 0.10 -4.67 16.87
CA TYR A 198 -0.80 -5.68 17.44
C TYR A 198 -0.07 -7.02 17.50
N SER A 199 0.30 -7.42 18.71
CA SER A 199 1.01 -8.70 18.94
C SER A 199 0.15 -9.91 18.56
N ASN A 200 -1.18 -9.75 18.60
CA ASN A 200 -2.15 -10.74 18.14
C ASN A 200 -2.94 -10.13 16.96
N SER A 201 -2.85 -10.74 15.79
CA SER A 201 -3.58 -10.29 14.59
C SER A 201 -5.09 -10.39 14.72
N LEU A 202 -5.60 -11.29 15.57
CA LEU A 202 -7.04 -11.47 15.82
C LEU A 202 -7.69 -10.24 16.47
N ASP A 203 -6.89 -9.37 17.12
CA ASP A 203 -7.39 -8.10 17.65
C ASP A 203 -7.77 -7.09 16.54
N VAL A 204 -7.31 -7.34 15.30
CA VAL A 204 -7.59 -6.50 14.11
C VAL A 204 -8.40 -7.27 13.07
N PHE A 205 -8.06 -8.52 12.83
CA PHE A 205 -8.67 -9.40 11.85
C PHE A 205 -9.25 -10.65 12.53
N PRO A 206 -10.51 -10.63 12.99
CA PRO A 206 -11.07 -11.69 13.85
C PRO A 206 -11.00 -13.12 13.29
N ASN A 207 -10.86 -13.26 11.96
CA ASN A 207 -10.86 -14.56 11.29
C ASN A 207 -9.52 -14.88 10.59
N VAL A 208 -8.48 -14.08 10.79
CA VAL A 208 -7.19 -14.24 10.09
C VAL A 208 -6.04 -14.24 11.11
N ASP A 209 -5.44 -15.39 11.33
CA ASP A 209 -4.23 -15.49 12.13
C ASP A 209 -2.99 -15.20 11.29
N VAL A 210 -2.26 -14.15 11.67
CA VAL A 210 -0.99 -13.74 11.05
C VAL A 210 0.13 -13.97 12.05
N ALA A 211 0.99 -14.94 11.76
CA ALA A 211 2.12 -15.28 12.62
C ALA A 211 2.99 -14.06 12.93
N GLY A 212 3.15 -13.74 14.21
CA GLY A 212 3.88 -12.56 14.70
C GLY A 212 3.03 -11.31 14.83
N GLY A 213 1.74 -11.36 14.44
CA GLY A 213 0.81 -10.24 14.51
C GLY A 213 0.92 -9.29 13.31
N VAL A 214 0.25 -8.15 13.42
CA VAL A 214 0.23 -7.11 12.40
C VAL A 214 0.58 -5.76 12.99
N CYS A 215 1.05 -4.86 12.15
CA CYS A 215 1.24 -3.47 12.53
C CYS A 215 0.73 -2.55 11.42
N TYR A 216 0.31 -1.34 11.80
CA TYR A 216 0.18 -0.28 10.82
C TYR A 216 1.12 0.87 11.15
N PHE A 217 1.60 1.55 10.13
CA PHE A 217 2.46 2.70 10.28
C PHE A 217 1.93 3.90 9.51
N VAL A 218 2.27 5.10 9.97
CA VAL A 218 2.05 6.35 9.25
C VAL A 218 3.41 6.97 8.96
N TRP A 219 3.76 6.97 7.69
CA TRP A 219 4.92 7.67 7.15
C TRP A 219 4.46 9.02 6.56
N LYS A 220 5.26 10.07 6.75
CA LYS A 220 4.96 11.41 6.20
C LYS A 220 6.23 12.02 5.63
N GLU A 221 6.18 12.49 4.39
CA GLU A 221 7.30 13.13 3.70
C GLU A 221 7.91 14.30 4.51
N ALA A 222 7.07 15.13 5.11
CA ALA A 222 7.50 16.31 5.88
C ALA A 222 7.86 16.02 7.34
N TYR A 223 7.76 14.77 7.82
CA TYR A 223 8.07 14.43 9.20
C TYR A 223 9.52 14.01 9.36
N ASN A 224 10.19 14.46 10.41
CA ASN A 224 11.51 13.98 10.82
C ASN A 224 11.61 14.03 12.33
N GLY A 225 11.35 12.92 13.00
CA GLY A 225 11.29 12.90 14.45
C GLY A 225 11.21 11.50 15.05
N LYS A 226 10.94 11.46 16.37
CA LYS A 226 10.71 10.21 17.09
C LYS A 226 9.35 9.62 16.72
N CYS A 227 9.31 8.32 16.50
CA CYS A 227 8.07 7.61 16.22
C CYS A 227 7.18 7.51 17.47
N LYS A 228 5.90 7.85 17.33
CA LYS A 228 4.87 7.48 18.31
C LYS A 228 4.59 5.98 18.15
N TYR A 229 5.22 5.17 18.97
CA TYR A 229 5.06 3.72 18.99
C TYR A 229 4.00 3.30 19.99
N THR A 230 3.00 2.55 19.56
CA THR A 230 1.96 1.96 20.42
C THR A 230 1.95 0.45 20.25
N ASN A 231 2.11 -0.30 21.33
CA ASN A 231 1.97 -1.76 21.35
C ASN A 231 0.66 -2.16 22.02
N TYR A 232 -0.15 -2.94 21.32
CA TYR A 232 -1.35 -3.59 21.84
C TYR A 232 -1.04 -5.04 22.20
N ARG A 233 -1.27 -5.38 23.48
CA ARG A 233 -1.09 -6.74 24.00
C ARG A 233 -2.09 -7.03 25.10
N ASN A 234 -2.79 -8.16 25.02
CA ASN A 234 -3.76 -8.61 26.04
C ASN A 234 -4.79 -7.53 26.41
N GLY A 235 -5.35 -6.85 25.40
CA GLY A 235 -6.33 -5.78 25.58
C GLY A 235 -5.79 -4.46 26.16
N LYS A 236 -4.46 -4.33 26.34
CA LYS A 236 -3.83 -3.10 26.85
C LYS A 236 -2.96 -2.45 25.78
N ALA A 237 -3.05 -1.13 25.70
CA ALA A 237 -2.19 -0.30 24.86
C ALA A 237 -1.11 0.38 25.68
N THR A 238 0.15 0.29 25.22
CA THR A 238 1.27 1.05 25.79
C THR A 238 1.87 1.92 24.71
N THR A 239 1.95 3.23 24.94
CA THR A 239 2.47 4.20 23.96
C THR A 239 3.74 4.86 24.49
N VAL A 240 4.76 4.95 23.63
CA VAL A 240 6.01 5.66 23.88
C VAL A 240 6.44 6.43 22.64
N TYR A 241 7.27 7.46 22.79
CA TYR A 241 7.95 8.17 21.71
C TYR A 241 9.41 7.74 21.68
N ARG A 242 9.84 7.11 20.60
CA ARG A 242 11.18 6.52 20.49
C ARG A 242 11.75 6.62 19.08
N ASP A 243 13.06 6.52 18.97
CA ASP A 243 13.72 6.18 17.72
C ASP A 243 13.58 4.66 17.53
N LEU A 244 13.15 4.23 16.34
CA LEU A 244 12.87 2.81 16.11
C LEU A 244 14.16 1.97 16.06
N ASN A 245 15.29 2.58 15.74
CA ASN A 245 16.63 1.97 15.66
C ASN A 245 17.48 2.16 16.93
N GLU A 246 16.88 2.42 18.09
CA GLU A 246 17.63 2.64 19.35
C GLU A 246 18.40 1.40 19.83
N PHE A 247 18.10 0.20 19.28
CA PHE A 247 18.80 -1.06 19.49
C PHE A 247 19.03 -1.78 18.16
N GLN A 248 20.05 -2.64 18.09
CA GLN A 248 20.30 -3.49 16.91
C GLN A 248 19.09 -4.38 16.56
N THR A 249 18.42 -4.89 17.60
CA THR A 249 17.18 -5.67 17.45
C THR A 249 16.01 -4.83 17.92
N PHE A 250 14.93 -4.79 17.15
CA PHE A 250 13.74 -4.05 17.54
C PHE A 250 13.07 -4.69 18.75
N ILE A 251 13.14 -3.99 19.90
CA ILE A 251 12.47 -4.43 21.12
C ILE A 251 11.01 -3.99 21.07
N ARG A 252 10.13 -4.97 20.88
CA ARG A 252 8.70 -4.78 20.64
C ARG A 252 7.95 -4.24 21.88
N TYR A 253 8.37 -4.65 23.07
CA TYR A 253 7.68 -4.29 24.31
C TYR A 253 8.37 -3.10 24.99
N PRO A 254 7.67 -1.95 25.20
CA PRO A 254 8.27 -0.76 25.81
C PRO A 254 8.93 -1.02 27.16
N VAL A 255 8.29 -1.83 28.02
CA VAL A 255 8.88 -2.20 29.35
C VAL A 255 10.21 -2.94 29.18
N ALA A 256 10.32 -3.86 28.23
CA ALA A 256 11.57 -4.57 27.96
C ALA A 256 12.66 -3.61 27.43
N SER A 257 12.27 -2.63 26.62
CA SER A 257 13.18 -1.58 26.15
C SER A 257 13.78 -0.77 27.31
N GLU A 258 12.97 -0.40 28.30
CA GLU A 258 13.44 0.31 29.49
C GLU A 258 14.38 -0.54 30.35
N ILE A 259 14.09 -1.83 30.50
CA ILE A 259 14.99 -2.76 31.23
C ILE A 259 16.35 -2.84 30.56
N VAL A 260 16.36 -3.05 29.21
CA VAL A 260 17.62 -3.15 28.44
C VAL A 260 18.43 -1.84 28.53
N LYS A 261 17.76 -0.67 28.53
CA LYS A 261 18.47 0.62 28.73
C LYS A 261 19.16 0.68 30.07
N LYS A 262 18.46 0.33 31.14
CA LYS A 262 19.04 0.33 32.48
C LYS A 262 20.24 -0.60 32.59
N VAL A 263 20.13 -1.84 32.11
CA VAL A 263 21.24 -2.81 32.14
C VAL A 263 22.46 -2.30 31.35
N LYS A 264 22.23 -1.62 30.19
CA LYS A 264 23.34 -1.02 29.43
C LYS A 264 23.98 0.18 30.12
N GLU A 265 23.19 0.99 30.81
CA GLU A 265 23.69 2.14 31.59
C GLU A 265 24.50 1.68 32.79
N ASP A 266 24.13 0.59 33.45
CA ASP A 266 24.84 -0.01 34.56
C ASP A 266 26.11 -0.79 34.14
N GLY A 267 26.39 -0.92 32.85
CA GLY A 267 27.65 -1.49 32.33
C GLY A 267 27.74 -3.02 32.40
N GLU A 268 26.60 -3.72 32.52
CA GLU A 268 26.53 -5.19 32.62
C GLU A 268 26.32 -5.91 31.28
N LEU A 269 26.38 -5.20 30.11
CA LEU A 269 26.28 -5.79 28.79
C LEU A 269 27.36 -5.26 27.85
#